data_cbcd19d672b0fe24ae827e4e92542199
#
_entry.id   cbcd19d672b0fe24ae827e4e92542199
#
_cell.length_a   1.000
_cell.length_b   1.000
_cell.length_c   1.000
_cell.angle_alpha   90.00
_cell.angle_beta   90.00
_cell.angle_gamma   90.00
#
_symmetry.space_group_name_H-M   'P 1'
#
loop_
_entity.id
_entity.type
_entity.pdbx_description
1 polymer ?
#
loop_
_entity_poly.entity_id
_entity_poly.type
_entity_poly.pdbx_seq_one_letter_code
_entity_poly.pdbx_strand_id
1 'polypeptide(L)'
;ARDVILNFFGLGGNDDYTVIYTKSDTEGLNVLANVLIKDKEDMTLTTRMEHHANDLPFRRVGKMTYVEVDELGRVKVDDIEEELIKAGGKIKVVTVTGASNVTGYTTPIHDIAKIAHKHGAFIIVDAAQLVSHKEVNMKGNSKDEEIDFLTFSAHKAYAPFGSGAIV
;
A
#
# COMPACT_ATOMS: atom_id res chain seq x y z
N ALA A 1 22.06 -3.35 -5.93
CA ALA A 1 20.94 -2.39 -5.99
C ALA A 1 19.73 -2.88 -5.17
N ARG A 2 19.30 -4.16 -5.33
CA ARG A 2 18.19 -4.73 -4.53
C ARG A 2 18.47 -4.65 -3.04
N ASP A 3 19.63 -5.08 -2.58
CA ASP A 3 20.02 -5.06 -1.17
C ASP A 3 20.00 -3.65 -0.57
N VAL A 4 20.35 -2.64 -1.36
CA VAL A 4 20.28 -1.23 -0.93
C VAL A 4 18.83 -0.82 -0.66
N ILE A 5 17.89 -1.21 -1.53
CA ILE A 5 16.47 -0.92 -1.36
C ILE A 5 15.91 -1.70 -0.17
N LEU A 6 16.21 -2.98 -0.05
CA LEU A 6 15.78 -3.80 1.09
C LEU A 6 16.30 -3.22 2.41
N ASN A 7 17.57 -2.85 2.47
CA ASN A 7 18.15 -2.22 3.66
C ASN A 7 17.46 -0.89 3.99
N PHE A 8 17.13 -0.08 2.97
CA PHE A 8 16.46 1.20 3.16
C PHE A 8 15.08 1.04 3.81
N PHE A 9 14.37 -0.04 3.52
CA PHE A 9 13.06 -0.36 4.11
C PHE A 9 13.14 -1.27 5.35
N GLY A 10 14.31 -1.43 5.96
CA GLY A 10 14.48 -2.24 7.16
C GLY A 10 14.45 -3.76 6.92
N LEU A 11 14.57 -4.21 5.67
CA LEU A 11 14.44 -5.61 5.25
C LEU A 11 15.79 -6.30 4.97
N GLY A 12 16.91 -5.67 5.33
CA GLY A 12 18.24 -6.23 5.07
C GLY A 12 18.41 -7.64 5.65
N GLY A 13 18.90 -8.58 4.83
CA GLY A 13 19.07 -9.97 5.23
C GLY A 13 17.78 -10.77 5.42
N ASN A 14 16.65 -10.27 4.93
CA ASN A 14 15.38 -10.99 4.94
C ASN A 14 15.10 -11.57 3.54
N ASP A 15 15.11 -12.90 3.44
CA ASP A 15 14.90 -13.63 2.18
C ASP A 15 13.41 -13.74 1.77
N ASP A 16 12.47 -13.32 2.64
CA ASP A 16 11.03 -13.32 2.35
C ASP A 16 10.62 -12.16 1.43
N TYR A 17 11.49 -11.14 1.29
CA TYR A 17 11.22 -9.97 0.46
C TYR A 17 12.14 -9.88 -0.74
N THR A 18 11.62 -9.29 -1.80
CA THR A 18 12.39 -8.99 -3.02
C THR A 18 12.03 -7.62 -3.59
N VAL A 19 12.83 -7.15 -4.53
CA VAL A 19 12.58 -5.89 -5.24
C VAL A 19 12.29 -6.16 -6.71
N ILE A 20 11.16 -5.67 -7.19
CA ILE A 20 10.77 -5.70 -8.60
C ILE A 20 10.87 -4.26 -9.13
N TYR A 21 11.78 -4.02 -10.06
CA TYR A 21 11.94 -2.70 -10.66
C TYR A 21 10.79 -2.38 -11.61
N THR A 22 10.29 -1.16 -11.50
CA THR A 22 9.22 -0.61 -12.33
C THR A 22 9.62 0.77 -12.85
N LYS A 23 8.87 1.29 -13.81
CA LYS A 23 9.06 2.66 -14.31
C LYS A 23 8.52 3.72 -13.35
N SER A 24 7.61 3.32 -12.47
CA SER A 24 6.94 4.21 -11.52
C SER A 24 6.15 3.40 -10.49
N ASP A 25 5.72 4.05 -9.44
CA ASP A 25 4.71 3.56 -8.51
C ASP A 25 3.42 3.11 -9.23
N THR A 26 2.93 3.90 -10.18
CA THR A 26 1.73 3.56 -10.97
C THR A 26 1.86 2.21 -11.69
N GLU A 27 3.01 1.90 -12.29
CA GLU A 27 3.23 0.59 -12.89
C GLU A 27 3.21 -0.52 -11.84
N GLY A 28 3.86 -0.28 -10.69
CA GLY A 28 3.86 -1.22 -9.56
C GLY A 28 2.46 -1.56 -9.08
N LEU A 29 1.62 -0.56 -8.86
CA LEU A 29 0.23 -0.74 -8.45
C LEU A 29 -0.60 -1.49 -9.51
N ASN A 30 -0.38 -1.20 -10.80
CA ASN A 30 -1.03 -1.96 -11.87
C ASN A 30 -0.61 -3.44 -11.88
N VAL A 31 0.67 -3.74 -11.65
CA VAL A 31 1.16 -5.12 -11.54
C VAL A 31 0.50 -5.81 -10.35
N LEU A 32 0.53 -5.20 -9.16
CA LEU A 32 -0.07 -5.78 -7.95
C LEU A 32 -1.57 -6.01 -8.10
N ALA A 33 -2.32 -5.06 -8.65
CA ALA A 33 -3.76 -5.22 -8.89
C ALA A 33 -4.06 -6.43 -9.77
N ASN A 34 -3.31 -6.63 -10.87
CA ASN A 34 -3.53 -7.77 -11.76
C ASN A 34 -3.04 -9.11 -11.18
N VAL A 35 -2.06 -9.08 -10.27
CA VAL A 35 -1.51 -10.30 -9.66
C VAL A 35 -2.34 -10.75 -8.47
N LEU A 36 -2.81 -9.84 -7.63
CA LEU A 36 -3.46 -10.17 -6.36
C LEU A 36 -4.97 -10.37 -6.48
N ILE A 37 -5.62 -9.63 -7.37
CA ILE A 37 -7.06 -9.77 -7.63
C ILE A 37 -7.23 -10.79 -8.76
N LYS A 38 -7.74 -11.96 -8.41
CA LYS A 38 -7.88 -13.11 -9.33
C LYS A 38 -9.27 -13.27 -9.90
N ASP A 39 -10.28 -12.85 -9.16
CA ASP A 39 -11.68 -12.94 -9.53
C ASP A 39 -12.30 -11.54 -9.51
N LYS A 40 -13.29 -11.32 -10.37
CA LYS A 40 -14.07 -10.06 -10.39
C LYS A 40 -14.90 -9.85 -9.12
N GLU A 41 -15.12 -10.90 -8.36
CA GLU A 41 -15.81 -10.85 -7.06
C GLU A 41 -14.86 -10.55 -5.90
N ASP A 42 -13.54 -10.69 -6.10
CA ASP A 42 -12.55 -10.27 -5.11
C ASP A 42 -12.66 -8.77 -4.86
N MET A 43 -12.54 -8.38 -3.60
CA MET A 43 -12.72 -7.00 -3.17
C MET A 43 -11.39 -6.38 -2.75
N THR A 44 -11.22 -5.13 -3.11
CA THR A 44 -10.16 -4.26 -2.60
C THR A 44 -10.78 -3.17 -1.74
N LEU A 45 -10.24 -2.97 -0.54
CA LEU A 45 -10.58 -1.85 0.33
C LEU A 45 -9.52 -0.76 0.18
N THR A 46 -9.98 0.48 0.09
CA THR A 46 -9.12 1.64 -0.03
C THR A 46 -9.77 2.87 0.62
N THR A 47 -9.10 4.02 0.58
CA THR A 47 -9.63 5.26 1.16
C THR A 47 -10.03 6.27 0.09
N ARG A 48 -10.80 7.31 0.48
CA ARG A 48 -11.15 8.40 -0.44
C ARG A 48 -10.03 9.43 -0.66
N MET A 49 -8.91 9.29 0.03
CA MET A 49 -7.77 10.19 -0.15
C MET A 49 -6.71 9.68 -1.14
N GLU A 50 -6.95 8.52 -1.77
CA GLU A 50 -5.96 7.89 -2.63
C GLU A 50 -5.69 8.69 -3.90
N HIS A 51 -4.45 8.64 -4.34
CA HIS A 51 -4.11 9.03 -5.70
C HIS A 51 -4.75 8.07 -6.70
N HIS A 52 -5.14 8.55 -7.88
CA HIS A 52 -5.76 7.72 -8.93
C HIS A 52 -4.92 6.48 -9.31
N ALA A 53 -3.60 6.56 -9.16
CA ALA A 53 -2.71 5.42 -9.39
C ALA A 53 -2.99 4.25 -8.45
N ASN A 54 -3.45 4.54 -7.22
CA ASN A 54 -3.78 3.53 -6.19
C ASN A 54 -5.27 3.16 -6.15
N ASP A 55 -6.07 3.65 -7.07
CA ASP A 55 -7.52 3.39 -7.16
C ASP A 55 -7.89 2.71 -8.49
N LEU A 56 -7.59 3.36 -9.62
CA LEU A 56 -8.07 2.93 -10.93
C LEU A 56 -7.63 1.51 -11.34
N PRO A 57 -6.41 1.03 -11.04
CA PRO A 57 -6.03 -0.33 -11.39
C PRO A 57 -6.91 -1.39 -10.73
N PHE A 58 -7.24 -1.20 -9.45
CA PHE A 58 -8.05 -2.13 -8.68
C PHE A 58 -9.52 -2.13 -9.12
N ARG A 59 -10.09 -0.96 -9.46
CA ARG A 59 -11.44 -0.86 -10.05
C ARG A 59 -11.60 -1.66 -11.33
N ARG A 60 -10.53 -1.78 -12.09
CA ARG A 60 -10.56 -2.48 -13.38
C ARG A 60 -10.61 -4.00 -13.22
N VAL A 61 -10.02 -4.54 -12.15
CA VAL A 61 -9.82 -5.97 -11.98
C VAL A 61 -10.80 -6.63 -11.01
N GLY A 62 -11.36 -5.90 -10.06
CA GLY A 62 -12.26 -6.44 -9.02
C GLY A 62 -13.27 -5.43 -8.52
N LYS A 63 -13.88 -5.73 -7.39
CA LYS A 63 -14.80 -4.83 -6.67
C LYS A 63 -14.05 -3.94 -5.71
N MET A 64 -14.58 -2.73 -5.49
CA MET A 64 -14.00 -1.75 -4.57
C MET A 64 -14.95 -1.46 -3.42
N THR A 65 -14.36 -1.29 -2.24
CA THR A 65 -15.03 -0.61 -1.12
C THR A 65 -14.14 0.52 -0.62
N TYR A 66 -14.74 1.57 -0.09
CA TYR A 66 -14.04 2.80 0.27
C TYR A 66 -14.35 3.19 1.70
N VAL A 67 -13.31 3.58 2.42
CA VAL A 67 -13.43 4.24 3.71
C VAL A 67 -13.34 5.74 3.51
N GLU A 68 -14.27 6.46 4.12
CA GLU A 68 -14.28 7.92 4.10
C GLU A 68 -13.15 8.47 4.99
N VAL A 69 -12.78 9.71 4.75
CA VAL A 69 -11.82 10.45 5.57
C VAL A 69 -12.51 11.63 6.22
N ASP A 70 -11.96 12.12 7.32
CA ASP A 70 -12.47 13.32 7.98
C ASP A 70 -12.18 14.60 7.16
N GLU A 71 -12.65 15.75 7.65
CA GLU A 71 -12.47 17.06 7.00
C GLU A 71 -10.99 17.46 6.84
N LEU A 72 -10.08 16.84 7.58
CA LEU A 72 -8.64 17.03 7.49
C LEU A 72 -7.96 15.99 6.59
N GLY A 73 -8.73 15.10 5.96
CA GLY A 73 -8.23 14.03 5.11
C GLY A 73 -7.57 12.90 5.89
N ARG A 74 -8.00 12.63 7.13
CA ARG A 74 -7.44 11.56 7.97
C ARG A 74 -8.37 10.36 7.97
N VAL A 75 -7.81 9.17 7.77
CA VAL A 75 -8.54 7.91 7.89
C VAL A 75 -8.56 7.45 9.35
N LYS A 76 -9.69 6.89 9.77
CA LYS A 76 -9.78 6.18 11.05
C LYS A 76 -9.55 4.69 10.82
N VAL A 77 -8.67 4.11 11.62
CA VAL A 77 -8.33 2.67 11.54
C VAL A 77 -9.55 1.80 11.84
N ASP A 78 -10.39 2.21 12.79
CA ASP A 78 -11.62 1.50 13.16
C ASP A 78 -12.61 1.40 11.98
N ASP A 79 -12.72 2.44 11.15
CA ASP A 79 -13.60 2.44 9.98
C ASP A 79 -13.12 1.41 8.93
N ILE A 80 -11.80 1.20 8.81
CA ILE A 80 -11.20 0.15 7.98
C ILE A 80 -11.58 -1.23 8.53
N GLU A 81 -11.46 -1.45 9.83
CA GLU A 81 -11.82 -2.73 10.46
C GLU A 81 -13.30 -3.04 10.30
N GLU A 82 -14.18 -2.04 10.44
CA GLU A 82 -15.62 -2.22 10.21
C GLU A 82 -15.92 -2.72 8.79
N GLU A 83 -15.29 -2.15 7.77
CA GLU A 83 -15.50 -2.59 6.38
C GLU A 83 -14.94 -4.00 6.14
N LEU A 84 -13.82 -4.36 6.75
CA LEU A 84 -13.27 -5.72 6.69
C LEU A 84 -14.22 -6.74 7.32
N ILE A 85 -14.81 -6.42 8.47
CA ILE A 85 -15.81 -7.25 9.16
C ILE A 85 -17.06 -7.41 8.28
N LYS A 86 -17.62 -6.31 7.75
CA LYS A 86 -18.80 -6.31 6.87
C LYS A 86 -18.59 -7.17 5.62
N ALA A 87 -17.37 -7.17 5.08
CA ALA A 87 -17.05 -7.92 3.87
C ALA A 87 -16.94 -9.44 4.10
N GLY A 88 -16.77 -9.90 5.35
CA GLY A 88 -16.78 -11.32 5.69
C GLY A 88 -15.71 -12.13 4.94
N GLY A 89 -14.49 -11.61 4.82
CA GLY A 89 -13.35 -12.28 4.17
C GLY A 89 -13.30 -12.16 2.63
N LYS A 90 -14.16 -11.33 2.03
CA LYS A 90 -14.15 -11.06 0.57
C LYS A 90 -13.08 -10.06 0.17
N ILE A 91 -12.66 -9.17 1.08
CA ILE A 91 -11.56 -8.24 0.84
C ILE A 91 -10.26 -9.03 0.83
N LYS A 92 -9.55 -8.99 -0.29
CA LYS A 92 -8.26 -9.66 -0.50
C LYS A 92 -7.09 -8.70 -0.31
N VAL A 93 -7.34 -7.42 -0.57
CA VAL A 93 -6.32 -6.38 -0.52
C VAL A 93 -6.87 -5.15 0.18
N VAL A 94 -6.10 -4.63 1.12
CA VAL A 94 -6.24 -3.26 1.62
C VAL A 94 -5.11 -2.45 0.99
N THR A 95 -5.44 -1.37 0.27
CA THR A 95 -4.42 -0.52 -0.35
C THR A 95 -4.60 0.92 0.10
N VAL A 96 -3.52 1.52 0.62
CA VAL A 96 -3.56 2.88 1.19
C VAL A 96 -2.33 3.69 0.81
N THR A 97 -2.50 5.00 0.63
CA THR A 97 -1.35 5.90 0.52
C THR A 97 -0.64 6.00 1.87
N GLY A 98 0.68 5.91 1.85
CA GLY A 98 1.49 6.13 3.05
C GLY A 98 1.53 7.60 3.49
N ALA A 99 1.44 8.52 2.53
CA ALA A 99 1.28 9.95 2.77
C ALA A 99 0.48 10.60 1.63
N SER A 100 -0.54 11.38 1.99
CA SER A 100 -1.38 12.06 1.01
C SER A 100 -0.60 13.14 0.26
N ASN A 101 -0.68 13.12 -1.06
CA ASN A 101 -0.10 14.16 -1.91
C ASN A 101 -0.88 15.49 -1.86
N VAL A 102 -2.05 15.52 -1.25
CA VAL A 102 -2.92 16.71 -1.15
C VAL A 102 -2.84 17.33 0.22
N THR A 103 -3.06 16.53 1.28
CA THR A 103 -3.13 17.03 2.66
C THR A 103 -1.81 16.90 3.43
N GLY A 104 -0.88 16.05 2.97
CA GLY A 104 0.33 15.71 3.70
C GLY A 104 0.11 14.77 4.88
N TYR A 105 -1.13 14.32 5.12
CA TYR A 105 -1.43 13.37 6.18
C TYR A 105 -0.65 12.07 5.98
N THR A 106 -0.02 11.59 7.05
CA THR A 106 0.70 10.31 7.07
C THR A 106 -0.22 9.24 7.67
N THR A 107 -0.48 8.22 6.87
CA THR A 107 -1.37 7.11 7.23
C THR A 107 -0.71 6.18 8.27
N PRO A 108 -1.45 5.67 9.27
CA PRO A 108 -0.95 4.70 10.24
C PRO A 108 -0.86 3.29 9.62
N ILE A 109 0.10 3.11 8.70
CA ILE A 109 0.20 1.94 7.82
C ILE A 109 0.36 0.62 8.59
N HIS A 110 1.05 0.61 9.71
CA HIS A 110 1.26 -0.59 10.52
C HIS A 110 0.01 -1.01 11.30
N ASP A 111 -0.76 -0.05 11.83
CA ASP A 111 -2.04 -0.35 12.46
C ASP A 111 -3.03 -0.93 11.44
N ILE A 112 -3.01 -0.40 10.20
CA ILE A 112 -3.83 -0.90 9.11
C ILE A 112 -3.36 -2.30 8.66
N ALA A 113 -2.05 -2.54 8.58
CA ALA A 113 -1.49 -3.86 8.27
C ALA A 113 -1.98 -4.91 9.25
N LYS A 114 -1.88 -4.62 10.54
CA LYS A 114 -2.35 -5.51 11.60
C LYS A 114 -3.81 -5.90 11.46
N ILE A 115 -4.67 -4.94 11.13
CA ILE A 115 -6.09 -5.18 10.93
C ILE A 115 -6.32 -5.95 9.63
N ALA A 116 -5.65 -5.61 8.54
CA ALA A 116 -5.75 -6.34 7.27
C ALA A 116 -5.40 -7.82 7.46
N HIS A 117 -4.27 -8.12 8.10
CA HIS A 117 -3.83 -9.48 8.38
C HIS A 117 -4.79 -10.25 9.29
N LYS A 118 -5.34 -9.60 10.33
CA LYS A 118 -6.36 -10.19 11.20
C LYS A 118 -7.57 -10.71 10.41
N HIS A 119 -7.90 -10.06 9.30
CA HIS A 119 -9.01 -10.42 8.42
C HIS A 119 -8.60 -11.15 7.14
N GLY A 120 -7.33 -11.60 7.04
CA GLY A 120 -6.80 -12.40 5.94
C GLY A 120 -6.61 -11.64 4.62
N ALA A 121 -6.48 -10.31 4.68
CA ALA A 121 -6.19 -9.45 3.53
C ALA A 121 -4.72 -9.05 3.50
N PHE A 122 -4.16 -8.89 2.30
CA PHE A 122 -2.85 -8.26 2.09
C PHE A 122 -2.92 -6.74 2.26
N ILE A 123 -1.81 -6.14 2.69
CA ILE A 123 -1.64 -4.69 2.72
C ILE A 123 -0.69 -4.21 1.62
N ILE A 124 -1.13 -3.22 0.85
CA ILE A 124 -0.29 -2.48 -0.10
C ILE A 124 -0.17 -1.03 0.38
N VAL A 125 1.05 -0.52 0.41
CA VAL A 125 1.32 0.89 0.70
C VAL A 125 1.83 1.59 -0.54
N ASP A 126 1.05 2.55 -1.07
CA ASP A 126 1.53 3.54 -2.02
C ASP A 126 2.42 4.54 -1.27
N ALA A 127 3.73 4.36 -1.39
CA ALA A 127 4.73 5.19 -0.74
C ALA A 127 5.32 6.27 -1.66
N ALA A 128 4.62 6.61 -2.76
CA ALA A 128 5.10 7.58 -3.75
C ALA A 128 5.47 8.95 -3.15
N GLN A 129 4.75 9.38 -2.12
CA GLN A 129 5.09 10.61 -1.37
C GLN A 129 5.89 10.30 -0.09
N LEU A 130 5.59 9.19 0.58
CA LEU A 130 6.14 8.87 1.90
C LEU A 130 7.67 8.71 1.86
N VAL A 131 8.20 7.99 0.87
CA VAL A 131 9.62 7.61 0.78
C VAL A 131 10.58 8.80 0.76
N SER A 132 10.18 9.93 0.17
CA SER A 132 11.02 11.13 0.10
C SER A 132 10.93 12.02 1.34
N HIS A 133 10.02 11.72 2.28
CA HIS A 133 9.74 12.62 3.41
C HIS A 133 9.89 11.95 4.78
N LYS A 134 9.81 10.63 4.84
CA LYS A 134 9.84 9.90 6.12
C LYS A 134 10.50 8.55 5.96
N GLU A 135 11.25 8.13 6.97
CA GLU A 135 11.75 6.76 7.07
C GLU A 135 10.59 5.77 7.14
N VAL A 136 10.70 4.67 6.41
CA VAL A 136 9.71 3.60 6.37
C VAL A 136 10.41 2.29 6.71
N ASN A 137 9.98 1.66 7.79
CA ASN A 137 10.38 0.29 8.13
C ASN A 137 9.20 -0.64 7.81
N MET A 138 9.34 -1.51 6.82
CA MET A 138 8.25 -2.40 6.42
C MET A 138 7.95 -3.51 7.44
N LYS A 139 8.87 -3.83 8.36
CA LYS A 139 8.65 -4.88 9.38
C LYS A 139 7.69 -4.45 10.50
N GLY A 140 7.55 -3.14 10.76
CA GLY A 140 6.86 -2.69 11.95
C GLY A 140 7.55 -3.16 13.25
N ASN A 141 6.77 -3.34 14.31
CA ASN A 141 7.25 -3.82 15.62
C ASN A 141 6.94 -5.30 15.86
N SER A 142 6.06 -5.89 15.04
CA SER A 142 5.62 -7.29 15.15
C SER A 142 5.25 -7.83 13.77
N LYS A 143 5.19 -9.16 13.64
CA LYS A 143 4.91 -9.81 12.36
C LYS A 143 3.55 -9.43 11.76
N ASP A 144 2.55 -9.18 12.57
CA ASP A 144 1.22 -8.74 12.13
C ASP A 144 1.17 -7.29 11.66
N GLU A 145 2.21 -6.49 11.94
CA GLU A 145 2.39 -5.11 11.47
C GLU A 145 3.23 -5.01 10.19
N GLU A 146 3.77 -6.12 9.67
CA GLU A 146 4.56 -6.13 8.44
C GLU A 146 3.74 -5.62 7.25
N ILE A 147 4.41 -4.90 6.36
CA ILE A 147 3.81 -4.45 5.09
C ILE A 147 4.12 -5.50 4.03
N ASP A 148 3.08 -6.09 3.41
CA ASP A 148 3.27 -7.13 2.39
C ASP A 148 3.85 -6.57 1.09
N PHE A 149 3.36 -5.41 0.67
CA PHE A 149 3.81 -4.74 -0.55
C PHE A 149 3.93 -3.24 -0.34
N LEU A 150 5.00 -2.68 -0.84
CA LEU A 150 5.21 -1.24 -0.90
C LEU A 150 5.61 -0.85 -2.31
N THR A 151 4.98 0.19 -2.86
CA THR A 151 5.35 0.73 -4.17
C THR A 151 5.83 2.16 -4.03
N PHE A 152 6.77 2.55 -4.88
CA PHE A 152 7.25 3.93 -4.91
C PHE A 152 7.81 4.34 -6.27
N SER A 153 7.81 5.65 -6.51
CA SER A 153 8.47 6.28 -7.65
C SER A 153 9.76 6.93 -7.19
N ALA A 154 10.92 6.37 -7.55
CA ALA A 154 12.21 6.88 -7.12
C ALA A 154 12.50 8.27 -7.69
N HIS A 155 11.90 8.63 -8.83
CA HIS A 155 12.05 9.98 -9.39
C HIS A 155 11.43 11.09 -8.54
N LYS A 156 10.52 10.76 -7.61
CA LYS A 156 10.04 11.71 -6.59
C LYS A 156 11.01 11.85 -5.41
N ALA A 157 12.00 10.95 -5.31
CA ALA A 157 13.09 10.98 -4.35
C ALA A 157 14.44 11.28 -5.06
N TYR A 158 14.43 12.21 -6.01
CA TYR A 158 15.60 12.75 -6.73
C TYR A 158 16.33 11.75 -7.64
N ALA A 159 15.79 10.58 -7.92
CA ALA A 159 16.33 9.66 -8.91
C ALA A 159 15.92 10.06 -10.35
N PRO A 160 16.55 9.52 -11.39
CA PRO A 160 16.15 9.77 -12.77
C PRO A 160 14.69 9.40 -13.03
N PHE A 161 14.05 10.18 -13.92
CA PHE A 161 12.67 9.90 -14.34
C PHE A 161 12.54 8.51 -14.95
N GLY A 162 11.41 7.85 -14.69
CA GLY A 162 11.15 6.48 -15.17
C GLY A 162 11.79 5.41 -14.27
N SER A 163 11.97 5.69 -12.98
CA SER A 163 12.45 4.75 -11.99
C SER A 163 11.48 4.59 -10.83
N GLY A 164 11.20 3.35 -10.45
CA GLY A 164 10.36 2.96 -9.33
C GLY A 164 10.58 1.50 -8.98
N ALA A 165 9.90 1.03 -7.95
CA ALA A 165 9.93 -0.39 -7.57
C ALA A 165 8.70 -0.79 -6.77
N ILE A 166 8.48 -2.11 -6.73
CA ILE A 166 7.70 -2.84 -5.73
C ILE A 166 8.71 -3.50 -4.78
N VAL A 167 8.45 -3.44 -3.51
CA VAL A 167 9.15 -4.19 -2.47
C VAL A 167 8.17 -5.14 -1.82
#